data_035bd0c521f07600dae9b28ddbe64d31
#
_entry.id   035bd0c521f07600dae9b28ddbe64d31
#
_cell.length_a   1.000
_cell.length_b   1.000
_cell.length_c   1.000
_cell.angle_alpha   90.00
_cell.angle_beta   90.00
_cell.angle_gamma   90.00
#
_symmetry.space_group_name_H-M   'P 1'
#
loop_
_entity.id
_entity.type
_entity.pdbx_description
1 polymer ?
#
loop_
_entity_poly.entity_id
_entity_poly.type
_entity_poly.pdbx_seq_one_letter_code
_entity_poly.pdbx_strand_id
1 'polypeptide(L)'
;MIPQEYEAKYYSLEKEADRIQQFAENCASDDVNVLVDKLNDLNHYLARTAVMLPEAKMIHDKAMLDTYLAYDFEKMPASVVNKMVASMCGESSRLVNWVERLNRTLVHIGENMRTQISFNKEQLKLTRSGY
;
A
#
# COMPACT_ATOMS: atom_id res chain seq x y z
N MET A 1 12.86 -14.81 -2.25
CA MET A 1 13.62 -15.22 -1.05
C MET A 1 13.67 -14.06 -0.06
N ILE A 2 13.15 -14.25 1.15
CA ILE A 2 13.13 -13.21 2.18
C ILE A 2 14.31 -13.43 3.13
N PRO A 3 15.12 -12.38 3.42
CA PRO A 3 16.21 -12.52 4.38
C PRO A 3 15.69 -12.97 5.74
N GLN A 4 16.35 -13.95 6.35
CA GLN A 4 15.91 -14.54 7.61
C GLN A 4 15.74 -13.50 8.72
N GLU A 5 16.61 -12.51 8.78
CA GLU A 5 16.58 -11.42 9.77
C GLU A 5 15.35 -10.53 9.65
N TYR A 6 14.72 -10.49 8.46
CA TYR A 6 13.53 -9.67 8.18
C TYR A 6 12.25 -10.48 8.02
N GLU A 7 12.29 -11.79 8.23
CA GLU A 7 11.14 -12.67 7.98
C GLU A 7 9.92 -12.29 8.79
N ALA A 8 10.09 -12.06 10.09
CA ALA A 8 9.00 -11.64 10.97
C ALA A 8 8.43 -10.29 10.56
N LYS A 9 9.30 -9.34 10.19
CA LYS A 9 8.90 -8.00 9.73
C LYS A 9 8.12 -8.09 8.42
N TYR A 10 8.59 -8.92 7.48
CA TYR A 10 7.92 -9.14 6.20
C TYR A 10 6.48 -9.64 6.39
N TYR A 11 6.29 -10.67 7.21
CA TYR A 11 4.95 -11.21 7.45
C TYR A 11 4.06 -10.22 8.20
N SER A 12 4.62 -9.43 9.10
CA SER A 12 3.89 -8.38 9.79
C SER A 12 3.39 -7.31 8.81
N LEU A 13 4.24 -6.88 7.88
CA LEU A 13 3.87 -5.92 6.84
C LEU A 13 2.82 -6.49 5.88
N GLU A 14 2.95 -7.76 5.52
CA GLU A 14 1.98 -8.44 4.65
C GLU A 14 0.60 -8.51 5.29
N LYS A 15 0.51 -8.83 6.56
CA LYS A 15 -0.75 -8.85 7.31
C LYS A 15 -1.36 -7.45 7.42
N GLU A 16 -0.53 -6.45 7.67
CA GLU A 16 -1.00 -5.06 7.76
C GLU A 16 -1.51 -4.58 6.40
N ALA A 17 -0.80 -4.90 5.31
CA ALA A 17 -1.23 -4.58 3.96
C ALA A 17 -2.58 -5.23 3.64
N ASP A 18 -2.79 -6.47 4.06
CA ASP A 18 -4.06 -7.17 3.85
C ASP A 18 -5.21 -6.49 4.59
N ARG A 19 -5.00 -6.06 5.83
CA ARG A 19 -6.01 -5.31 6.59
C ARG A 19 -6.37 -3.99 5.90
N ILE A 20 -5.38 -3.28 5.39
CA ILE A 20 -5.60 -2.03 4.66
C ILE A 20 -6.35 -2.29 3.35
N GLN A 21 -6.01 -3.37 2.65
CA GLN A 21 -6.69 -3.80 1.43
C GLN A 21 -8.18 -4.06 1.71
N GLN A 22 -8.49 -4.77 2.77
CA GLN A 22 -9.87 -5.06 3.17
C GLN A 22 -10.63 -3.78 3.50
N PHE A 23 -10.01 -2.85 4.19
CA PHE A 23 -10.59 -1.54 4.47
C PHE A 23 -10.92 -0.81 3.16
N ALA A 24 -9.96 -0.75 2.23
CA ALA A 24 -10.13 -0.07 0.94
C ALA A 24 -11.29 -0.65 0.13
N GLU A 25 -11.47 -1.97 0.17
CA GLU A 25 -12.54 -2.66 -0.55
C GLU A 25 -13.93 -2.44 0.05
N ASN A 26 -14.01 -2.05 1.32
CA ASN A 26 -15.26 -1.98 2.08
C ASN A 26 -15.59 -0.58 2.59
N CYS A 27 -14.99 0.47 2.04
CA CYS A 27 -15.17 1.82 2.58
C CYS A 27 -16.28 2.65 1.92
N ALA A 28 -16.95 2.14 0.88
CA ALA A 28 -18.04 2.85 0.24
C ALA A 28 -19.27 2.96 1.17
N SER A 29 -19.91 4.13 1.22
CA SER A 29 -21.13 4.35 1.98
C SER A 29 -21.88 5.56 1.45
N ASP A 30 -23.21 5.56 1.58
CA ASP A 30 -24.06 6.71 1.28
C ASP A 30 -24.33 7.58 2.51
N ASP A 31 -23.99 7.10 3.70
CA ASP A 31 -24.16 7.83 4.96
C ASP A 31 -22.95 8.72 5.24
N VAL A 32 -23.19 10.04 5.32
CA VAL A 32 -22.15 11.05 5.55
C VAL A 32 -21.40 10.80 6.87
N ASN A 33 -22.10 10.41 7.93
CA ASN A 33 -21.46 10.16 9.22
C ASN A 33 -20.51 8.98 9.15
N VAL A 34 -20.89 7.92 8.42
CA VAL A 34 -20.05 6.75 8.16
C VAL A 34 -18.83 7.15 7.32
N LEU A 35 -19.03 7.99 6.30
CA LEU A 35 -17.91 8.48 5.46
C LEU A 35 -16.90 9.29 6.26
N VAL A 36 -17.36 10.16 7.17
CA VAL A 36 -16.44 10.96 8.02
C VAL A 36 -15.61 10.05 8.91
N ASP A 37 -16.22 9.04 9.53
CA ASP A 37 -15.48 8.08 10.36
C ASP A 37 -14.48 7.28 9.53
N LYS A 38 -14.88 6.82 8.36
CA LYS A 38 -14.00 6.08 7.45
C LYS A 38 -12.87 6.96 6.91
N LEU A 39 -13.11 8.25 6.68
CA LEU A 39 -12.07 9.18 6.27
C LEU A 39 -11.00 9.34 7.35
N ASN A 40 -11.39 9.37 8.62
CA ASN A 40 -10.45 9.40 9.74
C ASN A 40 -9.59 8.13 9.76
N ASP A 41 -10.21 6.95 9.59
CA ASP A 41 -9.49 5.68 9.51
C ASP A 41 -8.55 5.65 8.30
N LEU A 42 -9.02 6.15 7.16
CA LEU A 42 -8.23 6.24 5.93
C LEU A 42 -6.97 7.06 6.11
N ASN A 43 -7.06 8.20 6.81
CA ASN A 43 -5.90 9.04 7.10
C ASN A 43 -4.87 8.30 7.96
N HIS A 44 -5.33 7.48 8.91
CA HIS A 44 -4.45 6.62 9.70
C HIS A 44 -3.73 5.60 8.81
N TYR A 45 -4.45 4.94 7.91
CA TYR A 45 -3.85 3.97 6.98
C TYR A 45 -2.91 4.62 5.97
N LEU A 46 -3.19 5.85 5.53
CA LEU A 46 -2.26 6.62 4.68
C LEU A 46 -0.94 6.85 5.41
N ALA A 47 -0.99 7.24 6.67
CA ALA A 47 0.22 7.42 7.48
C ALA A 47 0.98 6.10 7.62
N ARG A 48 0.27 4.98 7.81
CA ARG A 48 0.88 3.66 7.91
C ARG A 48 1.56 3.23 6.62
N THR A 49 0.91 3.39 5.47
CA THR A 49 1.54 3.02 4.18
C THR A 49 2.78 3.85 3.89
N ALA A 50 2.83 5.10 4.34
CA ALA A 50 4.01 5.95 4.22
C ALA A 50 5.22 5.41 4.99
N VAL A 51 4.98 4.73 6.12
CA VAL A 51 6.03 4.06 6.92
C VAL A 51 6.34 2.67 6.36
N MET A 52 5.31 1.94 5.95
CA MET A 52 5.45 0.57 5.44
C MET A 52 6.29 0.49 4.15
N LEU A 53 6.15 1.48 3.28
CA LEU A 53 6.82 1.45 1.99
C LEU A 53 8.35 1.45 2.09
N PRO A 54 8.99 2.36 2.84
CA PRO A 54 10.45 2.28 3.02
C PRO A 54 10.90 1.00 3.73
N GLU A 55 10.11 0.47 4.66
CA GLU A 55 10.43 -0.81 5.31
C GLU A 55 10.38 -1.97 4.31
N ALA A 56 9.36 -2.02 3.46
CA ALA A 56 9.25 -3.03 2.41
C ALA A 56 10.39 -2.93 1.40
N LYS A 57 10.77 -1.71 1.02
CA LYS A 57 11.91 -1.46 0.11
C LYS A 57 13.23 -1.93 0.73
N MET A 58 13.43 -1.68 2.00
CA MET A 58 14.63 -2.14 2.72
C MET A 58 14.75 -3.67 2.68
N ILE A 59 13.65 -4.38 2.93
CA ILE A 59 13.62 -5.84 2.85
C ILE A 59 13.94 -6.32 1.44
N HIS A 60 13.34 -5.69 0.43
CA HIS A 60 13.59 -6.03 -0.97
C HIS A 60 15.04 -5.79 -1.37
N ASP A 61 15.60 -4.65 -1.01
CA ASP A 61 17.00 -4.32 -1.31
C ASP A 61 17.96 -5.33 -0.67
N LYS A 62 17.71 -5.74 0.57
CA LYS A 62 18.50 -6.74 1.24
C LYS A 62 18.35 -8.12 0.60
N ALA A 63 17.14 -8.49 0.18
CA ALA A 63 16.89 -9.74 -0.54
C ALA A 63 17.67 -9.78 -1.86
N MET A 64 17.70 -8.67 -2.59
CA MET A 64 18.47 -8.57 -3.82
C MET A 64 19.96 -8.68 -3.56
N LEU A 65 20.47 -7.98 -2.56
CA LEU A 65 21.89 -8.05 -2.18
C LEU A 65 22.30 -9.48 -1.80
N ASP A 66 21.51 -10.13 -0.95
CA ASP A 66 21.79 -11.50 -0.51
C ASP A 66 21.79 -12.47 -1.70
N THR A 67 20.90 -12.26 -2.67
CA THR A 67 20.85 -13.08 -3.89
C THR A 67 22.09 -12.87 -4.74
N TYR A 68 22.53 -11.63 -4.93
CA TYR A 68 23.77 -11.34 -5.66
C TYR A 68 24.99 -12.00 -5.01
N LEU A 69 25.05 -12.02 -3.68
CA LEU A 69 26.18 -12.60 -2.94
C LEU A 69 26.13 -14.12 -2.87
N ALA A 70 24.94 -14.73 -3.02
CA ALA A 70 24.77 -16.18 -2.89
C ALA A 70 25.12 -16.95 -4.17
N TYR A 71 25.15 -16.30 -5.34
CA TYR A 71 25.34 -16.96 -6.63
C TYR A 71 26.52 -16.34 -7.38
N ASP A 72 27.16 -17.16 -8.21
CA ASP A 72 28.25 -16.72 -9.09
C ASP A 72 27.67 -16.34 -10.46
N PHE A 73 27.71 -15.04 -10.75
CA PHE A 73 27.21 -14.49 -12.01
C PHE A 73 28.33 -14.02 -12.93
N GLU A 74 29.60 -14.35 -12.63
CA GLU A 74 30.79 -13.79 -13.28
C GLU A 74 30.78 -13.92 -14.82
N LYS A 75 30.23 -15.01 -15.36
CA LYS A 75 30.22 -15.29 -16.79
C LYS A 75 28.93 -14.88 -17.49
N MET A 76 28.01 -14.22 -16.80
CA MET A 76 26.70 -13.87 -17.34
C MET A 76 26.61 -12.38 -17.69
N PRO A 77 25.88 -12.03 -18.78
CA PRO A 77 25.58 -10.64 -19.08
C PRO A 77 24.79 -9.98 -17.94
N ALA A 78 25.04 -8.70 -17.69
CA ALA A 78 24.37 -7.96 -16.61
C ALA A 78 22.85 -7.98 -16.74
N SER A 79 22.31 -7.90 -17.95
CA SER A 79 20.87 -7.94 -18.20
C SER A 79 20.23 -9.27 -17.77
N VAL A 80 20.95 -10.39 -17.96
CA VAL A 80 20.47 -11.71 -17.56
C VAL A 80 20.53 -11.83 -16.02
N VAL A 81 21.62 -11.39 -15.42
CA VAL A 81 21.79 -11.40 -13.95
C VAL A 81 20.67 -10.61 -13.28
N ASN A 82 20.37 -9.42 -13.78
CA ASN A 82 19.31 -8.57 -13.20
C ASN A 82 17.95 -9.24 -13.27
N LYS A 83 17.63 -9.90 -14.37
CA LYS A 83 16.36 -10.64 -14.51
C LYS A 83 16.28 -11.83 -13.58
N MET A 84 17.37 -12.56 -13.41
CA MET A 84 17.43 -13.71 -12.51
C MET A 84 17.24 -13.28 -11.06
N VAL A 85 17.96 -12.24 -10.63
CA VAL A 85 17.84 -11.71 -9.26
C VAL A 85 16.44 -11.19 -9.01
N ALA A 86 15.87 -10.44 -9.94
CA ALA A 86 14.50 -9.93 -9.82
C ALA A 86 13.49 -11.07 -9.68
N SER A 87 13.65 -12.15 -10.46
CA SER A 87 12.79 -13.32 -10.37
C SER A 87 12.88 -14.02 -9.02
N MET A 88 14.08 -14.14 -8.46
CA MET A 88 14.30 -14.75 -7.15
C MET A 88 13.76 -13.92 -5.99
N CYS A 89 13.62 -12.62 -6.19
CA CYS A 89 13.15 -11.67 -5.17
C CYS A 89 11.69 -11.21 -5.43
N GLY A 90 10.91 -12.02 -6.14
CA GLY A 90 9.53 -11.69 -6.51
C GLY A 90 8.60 -11.43 -5.32
N GLU A 91 8.78 -12.15 -4.21
CA GLU A 91 7.96 -11.97 -3.01
C GLU A 91 8.13 -10.57 -2.41
N SER A 92 9.35 -10.14 -2.21
CA SER A 92 9.62 -8.81 -1.64
C SER A 92 9.25 -7.69 -2.60
N SER A 93 9.47 -7.89 -3.90
CA SER A 93 9.04 -6.95 -4.94
C SER A 93 7.52 -6.79 -4.95
N ARG A 94 6.78 -7.90 -4.81
CA ARG A 94 5.31 -7.89 -4.75
C ARG A 94 4.82 -7.07 -3.57
N LEU A 95 5.42 -7.21 -2.40
CA LEU A 95 5.04 -6.44 -1.22
C LEU A 95 5.25 -4.94 -1.44
N VAL A 96 6.39 -4.54 -1.99
CA VAL A 96 6.68 -3.12 -2.32
C VAL A 96 5.59 -2.57 -3.24
N ASN A 97 5.30 -3.28 -4.33
CA ASN A 97 4.30 -2.86 -5.30
C ASN A 97 2.90 -2.79 -4.68
N TRP A 98 2.57 -3.72 -3.83
CA TRP A 98 1.27 -3.75 -3.14
C TRP A 98 1.09 -2.54 -2.24
N VAL A 99 2.08 -2.23 -1.41
CA VAL A 99 2.03 -1.07 -0.52
C VAL A 99 1.95 0.24 -1.31
N GLU A 100 2.69 0.37 -2.41
CA GLU A 100 2.58 1.52 -3.30
C GLU A 100 1.17 1.70 -3.87
N ARG A 101 0.57 0.61 -4.35
CA ARG A 101 -0.80 0.63 -4.89
C ARG A 101 -1.81 0.98 -3.81
N LEU A 102 -1.66 0.42 -2.62
CA LEU A 102 -2.54 0.74 -1.49
C LEU A 102 -2.49 2.22 -1.16
N ASN A 103 -1.31 2.80 -1.11
CA ASN A 103 -1.15 4.23 -0.86
C ASN A 103 -1.91 5.07 -1.89
N ARG A 104 -1.72 4.80 -3.18
CA ARG A 104 -2.42 5.51 -4.27
C ARG A 104 -3.94 5.31 -4.20
N THR A 105 -4.38 4.09 -3.96
CA THR A 105 -5.81 3.76 -3.85
C THR A 105 -6.44 4.53 -2.70
N LEU A 106 -5.79 4.57 -1.54
CA LEU A 106 -6.29 5.32 -0.39
C LEU A 106 -6.38 6.83 -0.67
N VAL A 107 -5.41 7.39 -1.40
CA VAL A 107 -5.45 8.80 -1.81
C VAL A 107 -6.70 9.07 -2.65
N HIS A 108 -6.95 8.23 -3.65
CA HIS A 108 -8.13 8.40 -4.53
C HIS A 108 -9.45 8.21 -3.79
N ILE A 109 -9.53 7.21 -2.92
CA ILE A 109 -10.72 6.98 -2.08
C ILE A 109 -10.97 8.20 -1.20
N GLY A 110 -9.92 8.75 -0.60
CA GLY A 110 -10.03 9.95 0.25
C GLY A 110 -10.53 11.16 -0.51
N GLU A 111 -10.05 11.38 -1.73
CA GLU A 111 -10.54 12.45 -2.60
C GLU A 111 -12.03 12.28 -2.91
N ASN A 112 -12.44 11.06 -3.26
CA ASN A 112 -13.84 10.75 -3.55
C ASN A 112 -14.74 10.94 -2.32
N MET A 113 -14.28 10.52 -1.14
CA MET A 113 -15.01 10.71 0.11
C MET A 113 -15.22 12.19 0.43
N ARG A 114 -14.18 13.00 0.28
CA ARG A 114 -14.27 14.45 0.53
C ARG A 114 -15.24 15.12 -0.44
N THR A 115 -15.19 14.73 -1.70
CA THR A 115 -16.12 15.23 -2.71
C THR A 115 -17.58 14.87 -2.37
N GLN A 116 -17.82 13.63 -1.98
CA GLN A 116 -19.16 13.14 -1.61
C GLN A 116 -19.68 13.83 -0.35
N ILE A 117 -18.83 14.03 0.65
CA ILE A 117 -19.18 14.76 1.88
C ILE A 117 -19.54 16.20 1.56
N SER A 118 -18.74 16.87 0.72
CA SER A 118 -19.01 18.26 0.30
C SER A 118 -20.32 18.37 -0.47
N PHE A 119 -20.58 17.45 -1.39
CA PHE A 119 -21.83 17.39 -2.14
C PHE A 119 -23.04 17.25 -1.20
N ASN A 120 -22.98 16.35 -0.24
CA ASN A 120 -24.05 16.13 0.72
C ASN A 120 -24.30 17.36 1.60
N LYS A 121 -23.25 18.08 1.98
CA LYS A 121 -23.38 19.34 2.72
C LYS A 121 -24.12 20.42 1.91
N GLU A 122 -23.81 20.52 0.63
CA GLU A 122 -24.50 21.48 -0.27
C GLU A 122 -25.98 21.11 -0.42
N GLN A 123 -26.30 19.83 -0.54
CA GLN A 123 -27.69 19.35 -0.59
C GLN A 123 -28.46 19.73 0.68
N LEU A 124 -27.86 19.58 1.85
CA LEU A 124 -28.46 19.97 3.13
C LEU A 124 -28.71 21.46 3.20
N LYS A 125 -27.78 22.30 2.73
CA LYS A 125 -27.96 23.77 2.68
C LYS A 125 -29.17 24.16 1.82
N LEU A 126 -29.27 23.55 0.63
CA LEU A 126 -30.41 23.81 -0.29
C LEU A 126 -31.75 23.44 0.35
N THR A 127 -31.78 22.29 1.03
CA THR A 127 -33.00 21.83 1.73
C THR A 127 -33.37 22.80 2.85
N ARG A 128 -32.40 23.28 3.65
CA ARG A 128 -32.64 24.23 4.74
C ARG A 128 -33.08 25.61 4.24
N SER A 129 -32.71 25.97 3.01
CA SER A 129 -33.08 27.22 2.39
C SER A 129 -34.52 27.20 1.80
N GLY A 130 -35.23 26.09 1.93
CA GLY A 130 -36.60 25.95 1.46
C GLY A 130 -36.75 25.64 -0.04
N TYR A 131 -35.69 25.15 -0.66
CA TYR A 131 -35.68 24.77 -2.08
C TYR A 131 -36.08 23.31 -2.32
#